data_ce99f1348d1345881d9e701db283f209
#
_entry.id   ce99f1348d1345881d9e701db283f209
#
_cell.length_a   1.000
_cell.length_b   1.000
_cell.length_c   1.000
_cell.angle_alpha   90.00
_cell.angle_beta   90.00
_cell.angle_gamma   90.00
#
_symmetry.space_group_name_H-M   'P 1'
#
loop_
_entity.id
_entity.type
_entity.pdbx_description
1 polymer ?
#
loop_
_entity_poly.entity_id
_entity_poly.type
_entity_poly.pdbx_seq_one_letter_code
_entity_poly.pdbx_strand_id
1 'polypeptide(L)'
;MSLIKKFKMKKLLALTLAAFMSFTTVTAMPIQPVNAVEEPASLERQLIPLPVDYEVTQDKFTISEDTNIYVKGLDDEQTDELYENVGEYLASKLRPSTGYELSVIKGDNEGTGNIAIVISDSESDLGEEGYKINTTVDGLTVTANQPAGAFRAVQTVRQLLPADIEKRELVEGVSWDIPCSNIDDKPEYEYRGSHLDVTRHFFSVEDVKRYIDNMAQYKMNKLHLHLSDDQGWRLEIKGSMYGEDLSKLNTIGAQTSTSINGIKAGQYTQEEFKEIVAYAADRYIEIIPEFDMPGHSWAALVSLNFLNSTEDGKPHSGNYDNTKPYEGIDVGFSTFECRNEKTYEFIDEVFRQVAEISPSKY
;
A
#
# COMPACT_ATOMS: atom_id res chain seq x y z
N MET A 1 34.75 40.93 48.51
CA MET A 1 34.47 40.97 47.04
C MET A 1 33.71 42.25 46.77
N SER A 2 34.40 43.24 46.18
CA SER A 2 34.07 44.66 46.23
C SER A 2 32.82 45.01 45.38
N LEU A 3 32.11 46.03 45.80
CA LEU A 3 30.94 46.62 45.11
C LEU A 3 31.15 46.88 43.61
N ILE A 4 32.36 47.06 43.17
CA ILE A 4 32.75 47.29 41.77
C ILE A 4 32.49 46.06 40.87
N LYS A 5 32.62 44.83 41.39
CA LYS A 5 32.28 43.61 40.64
C LYS A 5 30.74 43.43 40.43
N LYS A 6 29.93 43.86 41.37
CA LYS A 6 28.47 43.83 41.26
C LYS A 6 27.95 44.84 40.23
N PHE A 7 28.60 45.98 40.06
CA PHE A 7 28.19 47.01 39.10
C PHE A 7 28.54 46.64 37.65
N LYS A 8 29.72 45.97 37.41
CA LYS A 8 30.09 45.48 36.09
C LYS A 8 29.21 44.31 35.62
N MET A 9 28.78 43.45 36.56
CA MET A 9 27.91 42.32 36.22
C MET A 9 26.51 42.74 35.87
N LYS A 10 25.95 43.80 36.50
CA LYS A 10 24.64 44.36 36.17
C LYS A 10 24.63 45.09 34.82
N LYS A 11 25.75 45.74 34.41
CA LYS A 11 25.90 46.36 33.08
C LYS A 11 26.06 45.31 31.96
N LEU A 12 26.72 44.20 32.23
CA LEU A 12 26.88 43.11 31.26
C LEU A 12 25.56 42.37 31.04
N LEU A 13 24.75 42.20 32.12
CA LEU A 13 23.41 41.56 32.03
C LEU A 13 22.40 42.47 31.33
N ALA A 14 22.51 43.80 31.48
CA ALA A 14 21.64 44.73 30.78
C ALA A 14 21.95 44.83 29.27
N LEU A 15 23.25 44.72 28.88
CA LEU A 15 23.61 44.70 27.48
C LEU A 15 23.24 43.38 26.78
N THR A 16 23.30 42.24 27.46
CA THR A 16 22.84 40.96 26.89
C THR A 16 21.32 40.87 26.75
N LEU A 17 20.58 41.49 27.68
CA LEU A 17 19.09 41.57 27.55
C LEU A 17 18.69 42.52 26.42
N ALA A 18 19.38 43.65 26.22
CA ALA A 18 19.10 44.57 25.13
C ALA A 18 19.46 43.98 23.74
N ALA A 19 20.51 43.17 23.68
CA ALA A 19 20.85 42.45 22.43
C ALA A 19 19.88 41.34 22.09
N PHE A 20 19.20 40.73 23.10
CA PHE A 20 18.19 39.70 22.88
C PHE A 20 16.81 40.28 22.48
N MET A 21 16.49 41.52 22.87
CA MET A 21 15.24 42.18 22.49
C MET A 21 15.28 42.85 21.12
N SER A 22 16.46 42.98 20.50
CA SER A 22 16.58 43.57 19.14
C SER A 22 16.45 42.54 18.01
N PHE A 23 16.32 41.24 18.33
CA PHE A 23 16.20 40.18 17.30
C PHE A 23 14.79 39.57 17.18
N THR A 24 13.78 40.14 17.82
CA THR A 24 12.39 39.59 17.75
C THR A 24 11.40 40.52 17.05
N THR A 25 11.85 41.46 16.23
CA THR A 25 10.97 42.00 15.19
C THR A 25 11.18 41.22 13.92
N VAL A 26 10.79 39.92 13.90
CA VAL A 26 10.33 39.30 12.68
C VAL A 26 9.05 40.06 12.31
N THR A 27 9.20 41.08 11.43
CA THR A 27 8.06 41.58 10.72
C THR A 27 7.45 40.38 10.02
N ALA A 28 6.30 39.92 10.52
CA ALA A 28 5.43 39.03 9.79
C ALA A 28 5.16 39.74 8.46
N MET A 29 5.87 39.36 7.41
CA MET A 29 5.43 39.68 6.07
C MET A 29 4.00 39.18 5.97
N PRO A 30 3.05 40.02 5.56
CA PRO A 30 1.73 39.52 5.29
C PRO A 30 1.91 38.39 4.27
N ILE A 31 1.52 37.17 4.66
CA ILE A 31 1.35 36.08 3.72
C ILE A 31 0.26 36.60 2.79
N GLN A 32 0.68 37.11 1.64
CA GLN A 32 -0.26 37.38 0.55
C GLN A 32 -0.95 36.03 0.31
N PRO A 33 -2.27 35.96 0.30
CA PRO A 33 -2.92 34.76 -0.19
C PRO A 33 -2.36 34.58 -1.59
N VAL A 34 -1.66 33.46 -1.81
CA VAL A 34 -1.38 33.01 -3.15
C VAL A 34 -2.77 32.77 -3.70
N ASN A 35 -3.28 33.73 -4.48
CA ASN A 35 -4.35 33.44 -5.40
C ASN A 35 -3.75 32.36 -6.30
N ALA A 36 -4.07 31.11 -5.99
CA ALA A 36 -3.89 30.03 -6.93
C ALA A 36 -4.65 30.49 -8.16
N VAL A 37 -3.93 30.95 -9.17
CA VAL A 37 -4.45 30.95 -10.52
C VAL A 37 -4.67 29.47 -10.77
N GLU A 38 -5.92 29.01 -10.66
CA GLU A 38 -6.34 27.74 -11.19
C GLU A 38 -6.12 27.83 -12.72
N GLU A 39 -4.89 27.52 -13.16
CA GLU A 39 -4.75 26.99 -14.51
C GLU A 39 -5.62 25.73 -14.51
N PRO A 40 -6.55 25.58 -15.48
CA PRO A 40 -7.28 24.35 -15.63
C PRO A 40 -6.23 23.25 -15.67
N ALA A 41 -6.27 22.34 -14.68
CA ALA A 41 -5.33 21.27 -14.58
C ALA A 41 -5.40 20.50 -15.90
N SER A 42 -4.33 20.53 -16.70
CA SER A 42 -4.27 19.69 -17.87
C SER A 42 -4.41 18.24 -17.40
N LEU A 43 -5.12 17.39 -18.12
CA LEU A 43 -5.25 15.97 -17.81
C LEU A 43 -3.89 15.30 -17.56
N GLU A 44 -2.83 15.79 -18.20
CA GLU A 44 -1.45 15.40 -17.96
C GLU A 44 -0.99 15.54 -16.50
N ARG A 45 -1.62 16.41 -15.71
CA ARG A 45 -1.32 16.58 -14.28
C ARG A 45 -2.26 15.81 -13.36
N GLN A 46 -3.33 15.21 -13.89
CA GLN A 46 -4.35 14.50 -13.10
C GLN A 46 -4.16 12.99 -13.14
N LEU A 47 -3.74 12.44 -14.30
CA LEU A 47 -3.61 11.00 -14.50
C LEU A 47 -2.21 10.49 -14.14
N ILE A 48 -2.12 9.57 -13.20
CA ILE A 48 -0.87 8.93 -12.75
C ILE A 48 -1.08 7.42 -12.66
N PRO A 49 -0.36 6.60 -13.45
CA PRO A 49 0.50 6.98 -14.59
C PRO A 49 -0.29 7.65 -15.73
N LEU A 50 0.42 8.43 -16.54
CA LEU A 50 -0.16 8.99 -17.77
C LEU A 50 -0.46 7.85 -18.75
N PRO A 51 -1.65 7.78 -19.37
CA PRO A 51 -1.97 6.78 -20.39
C PRO A 51 -1.07 6.87 -21.62
N VAL A 52 -0.94 5.74 -22.32
CA VAL A 52 -0.12 5.65 -23.56
C VAL A 52 -0.67 6.55 -24.66
N ASP A 53 -1.98 6.56 -24.83
CA ASP A 53 -2.68 7.43 -25.78
C ASP A 53 -3.99 7.95 -25.19
N TYR A 54 -4.28 9.22 -25.41
CA TYR A 54 -5.51 9.82 -24.93
C TYR A 54 -5.88 11.08 -25.70
N GLU A 55 -7.17 11.21 -25.98
CA GLU A 55 -7.78 12.42 -26.53
C GLU A 55 -8.90 12.88 -25.60
N VAL A 56 -8.97 14.18 -25.34
CA VAL A 56 -9.96 14.77 -24.43
C VAL A 56 -10.64 15.95 -25.10
N THR A 57 -11.95 16.05 -24.93
CA THR A 57 -12.75 17.17 -25.44
C THR A 57 -13.23 18.07 -24.29
N GLN A 58 -13.94 19.14 -24.62
CA GLN A 58 -14.54 20.05 -23.63
C GLN A 58 -15.89 19.57 -23.14
N ASP A 59 -16.52 18.60 -23.83
CA ASP A 59 -17.76 18.01 -23.42
C ASP A 59 -17.56 17.09 -22.21
N LYS A 60 -18.65 16.77 -21.52
CA LYS A 60 -18.59 16.01 -20.25
C LYS A 60 -19.72 15.01 -20.16
N PHE A 61 -19.43 13.90 -19.51
CA PHE A 61 -20.39 12.99 -18.90
C PHE A 61 -20.55 13.34 -17.42
N THR A 62 -21.75 13.53 -16.94
CA THR A 62 -22.03 13.83 -15.53
C THR A 62 -22.68 12.64 -14.87
N ILE A 63 -22.06 12.09 -13.83
CA ILE A 63 -22.64 11.06 -12.97
C ILE A 63 -23.79 11.70 -12.17
N SER A 64 -24.95 11.07 -12.17
CA SER A 64 -26.18 11.49 -11.49
C SER A 64 -26.73 10.39 -10.58
N GLU A 65 -27.81 10.67 -9.86
CA GLU A 65 -28.53 9.69 -9.05
C GLU A 65 -29.13 8.52 -9.86
N ASP A 66 -29.35 8.74 -11.17
CA ASP A 66 -29.89 7.73 -12.10
C ASP A 66 -28.79 6.87 -12.75
N THR A 67 -27.51 7.21 -12.53
CA THR A 67 -26.39 6.48 -13.12
C THR A 67 -26.23 5.10 -12.50
N ASN A 68 -26.15 4.07 -13.36
CA ASN A 68 -25.85 2.70 -12.97
C ASN A 68 -24.51 2.26 -13.57
N ILE A 69 -23.93 1.20 -13.00
CA ILE A 69 -22.70 0.56 -13.46
C ILE A 69 -23.05 -0.82 -14.02
N TYR A 70 -22.90 -1.01 -15.32
CA TYR A 70 -23.13 -2.30 -15.98
C TYR A 70 -21.80 -3.04 -16.13
N VAL A 71 -21.81 -4.36 -15.87
CA VAL A 71 -20.63 -5.22 -16.01
C VAL A 71 -20.96 -6.44 -16.85
N LYS A 72 -20.09 -6.76 -17.82
CA LYS A 72 -20.25 -7.91 -18.70
C LYS A 72 -18.89 -8.55 -19.04
N GLY A 73 -18.72 -9.81 -18.62
CA GLY A 73 -17.64 -10.69 -19.05
C GLY A 73 -17.98 -11.46 -20.32
N LEU A 74 -17.07 -12.35 -20.72
CA LEU A 74 -17.29 -13.29 -21.84
C LEU A 74 -18.19 -14.46 -21.43
N ASP A 75 -18.22 -14.78 -20.15
CA ASP A 75 -19.05 -15.80 -19.52
C ASP A 75 -19.57 -15.34 -18.14
N ASP A 76 -20.33 -16.20 -17.47
CA ASP A 76 -20.94 -15.88 -16.17
C ASP A 76 -19.89 -15.75 -15.07
N GLU A 77 -18.85 -16.58 -15.05
CA GLU A 77 -17.77 -16.54 -14.04
C GLU A 77 -17.01 -15.21 -14.11
N GLN A 78 -16.62 -14.81 -15.30
CA GLN A 78 -15.94 -13.54 -15.53
C GLN A 78 -16.85 -12.33 -15.26
N THR A 79 -18.17 -12.47 -15.53
CA THR A 79 -19.17 -11.43 -15.20
C THR A 79 -19.31 -11.29 -13.68
N ASP A 80 -19.29 -12.39 -12.93
CA ASP A 80 -19.35 -12.41 -11.48
C ASP A 80 -18.08 -11.76 -10.88
N GLU A 81 -16.89 -12.08 -11.38
CA GLU A 81 -15.64 -11.45 -11.00
C GLU A 81 -15.65 -9.93 -11.27
N LEU A 82 -16.10 -9.50 -12.45
CA LEU A 82 -16.24 -8.08 -12.76
C LEU A 82 -17.23 -7.37 -11.82
N TYR A 83 -18.32 -8.03 -11.48
CA TYR A 83 -19.31 -7.48 -10.56
C TYR A 83 -18.70 -7.23 -9.18
N GLU A 84 -18.04 -8.23 -8.61
CA GLU A 84 -17.49 -8.16 -7.23
C GLU A 84 -16.26 -7.29 -7.15
N ASN A 85 -15.26 -7.52 -8.02
CA ASN A 85 -13.93 -6.93 -7.90
C ASN A 85 -13.76 -5.61 -8.65
N VAL A 86 -14.61 -5.28 -9.61
CA VAL A 86 -14.48 -4.07 -10.43
C VAL A 86 -15.66 -3.13 -10.27
N GLY A 87 -16.90 -3.61 -10.53
CA GLY A 87 -18.10 -2.80 -10.47
C GLY A 87 -18.40 -2.31 -9.05
N GLU A 88 -18.52 -3.24 -8.09
CA GLU A 88 -18.77 -2.90 -6.69
C GLU A 88 -17.57 -2.16 -6.06
N TYR A 89 -16.34 -2.46 -6.47
CA TYR A 89 -15.19 -1.67 -6.06
C TYR A 89 -15.33 -0.21 -6.51
N LEU A 90 -15.63 0.07 -7.79
CA LEU A 90 -15.85 1.43 -8.28
C LEU A 90 -16.99 2.10 -7.52
N ALA A 91 -18.17 1.44 -7.43
CA ALA A 91 -19.31 1.96 -6.71
C ALA A 91 -18.98 2.30 -5.25
N SER A 92 -18.24 1.44 -4.54
CA SER A 92 -17.81 1.66 -3.15
C SER A 92 -16.94 2.89 -2.97
N LYS A 93 -16.17 3.30 -4.00
CA LYS A 93 -15.33 4.50 -3.97
C LYS A 93 -16.14 5.77 -4.28
N LEU A 94 -17.19 5.66 -5.10
CA LEU A 94 -17.98 6.81 -5.53
C LEU A 94 -19.17 7.13 -4.58
N ARG A 95 -19.84 6.11 -4.05
CA ARG A 95 -21.04 6.24 -3.20
C ARG A 95 -20.86 7.20 -2.01
N PRO A 96 -19.75 7.17 -1.23
CA PRO A 96 -19.63 8.00 -0.05
C PRO A 96 -19.68 9.50 -0.32
N SER A 97 -19.01 9.95 -1.38
CA SER A 97 -18.89 11.37 -1.72
C SER A 97 -20.06 11.88 -2.56
N THR A 98 -20.62 11.03 -3.44
CA THR A 98 -21.75 11.40 -4.29
C THR A 98 -23.08 11.32 -3.55
N GLY A 99 -23.23 10.38 -2.61
CA GLY A 99 -24.52 10.03 -2.00
C GLY A 99 -25.45 9.28 -2.93
N TYR A 100 -25.01 8.89 -4.13
CA TYR A 100 -25.81 8.15 -5.12
C TYR A 100 -25.73 6.63 -4.88
N GLU A 101 -26.77 5.90 -5.26
CA GLU A 101 -26.82 4.45 -5.09
C GLU A 101 -25.83 3.73 -6.01
N LEU A 102 -25.69 4.19 -7.27
CA LEU A 102 -24.81 3.63 -8.29
C LEU A 102 -24.92 2.10 -8.33
N SER A 103 -26.11 1.59 -8.64
CA SER A 103 -26.38 0.15 -8.66
C SER A 103 -25.50 -0.55 -9.68
N VAL A 104 -24.87 -1.67 -9.27
CA VAL A 104 -24.09 -2.52 -10.17
C VAL A 104 -24.99 -3.60 -10.76
N ILE A 105 -24.99 -3.73 -12.07
CA ILE A 105 -25.92 -4.58 -12.82
C ILE A 105 -25.12 -5.48 -13.78
N LYS A 106 -25.37 -6.80 -13.72
CA LYS A 106 -24.78 -7.77 -14.65
C LYS A 106 -25.52 -7.74 -15.98
N GLY A 107 -24.81 -7.63 -17.10
CA GLY A 107 -25.34 -7.64 -18.45
C GLY A 107 -25.01 -6.40 -19.28
N ASP A 108 -25.66 -6.30 -20.43
CA ASP A 108 -25.46 -5.18 -21.37
C ASP A 108 -26.07 -3.87 -20.84
N ASN A 109 -25.40 -2.76 -21.15
CA ASN A 109 -25.98 -1.43 -20.91
C ASN A 109 -27.01 -1.12 -22.01
N GLU A 110 -28.28 -1.03 -21.66
CA GLU A 110 -29.37 -0.74 -22.58
C GLU A 110 -29.78 0.75 -22.62
N GLY A 111 -29.04 1.64 -21.91
CA GLY A 111 -29.46 3.04 -21.77
C GLY A 111 -28.29 4.04 -21.87
N THR A 112 -28.63 5.31 -21.76
CA THR A 112 -27.69 6.42 -21.63
C THR A 112 -27.53 6.83 -20.18
N GLY A 113 -26.49 7.62 -19.86
CA GLY A 113 -26.23 8.12 -18.51
C GLY A 113 -25.56 7.10 -17.59
N ASN A 114 -25.04 6.00 -18.12
CA ASN A 114 -24.47 4.89 -17.37
C ASN A 114 -22.98 4.72 -17.59
N ILE A 115 -22.35 3.92 -16.71
CA ILE A 115 -21.01 3.39 -16.86
C ILE A 115 -21.11 1.93 -17.26
N ALA A 116 -20.46 1.53 -18.35
CA ALA A 116 -20.38 0.14 -18.81
C ALA A 116 -18.93 -0.37 -18.69
N ILE A 117 -18.75 -1.57 -18.15
CA ILE A 117 -17.46 -2.25 -18.02
C ILE A 117 -17.57 -3.60 -18.72
N VAL A 118 -16.84 -3.77 -19.81
CA VAL A 118 -17.00 -4.90 -20.72
C VAL A 118 -15.67 -5.59 -20.99
N ILE A 119 -15.65 -6.91 -20.91
CA ILE A 119 -14.53 -7.71 -21.42
C ILE A 119 -14.82 -8.11 -22.88
N SER A 120 -13.78 -7.99 -23.71
CA SER A 120 -13.87 -8.32 -25.14
C SER A 120 -12.62 -9.08 -25.57
N ASP A 121 -12.81 -10.25 -26.17
CA ASP A 121 -11.76 -11.06 -26.78
C ASP A 121 -11.18 -10.46 -28.06
N SER A 122 -11.89 -9.52 -28.68
CA SER A 122 -11.38 -8.74 -29.82
C SER A 122 -10.26 -7.77 -29.47
N GLU A 123 -10.07 -7.50 -28.19
CA GLU A 123 -9.07 -6.56 -27.65
C GLU A 123 -7.80 -7.28 -27.12
N SER A 124 -7.43 -8.39 -27.73
CA SER A 124 -6.27 -9.20 -27.30
C SER A 124 -4.94 -8.43 -27.23
N ASP A 125 -4.77 -7.37 -28.03
CA ASP A 125 -3.58 -6.52 -28.07
C ASP A 125 -3.40 -5.69 -26.77
N LEU A 126 -4.44 -5.55 -25.96
CA LEU A 126 -4.38 -4.92 -24.63
C LEU A 126 -3.66 -5.81 -23.61
N GLY A 127 -3.54 -7.12 -23.86
CA GLY A 127 -2.93 -8.06 -22.91
C GLY A 127 -3.76 -8.22 -21.63
N GLU A 128 -3.09 -8.50 -20.52
CA GLU A 128 -3.78 -8.79 -19.24
C GLU A 128 -4.27 -7.54 -18.50
N GLU A 129 -3.53 -6.43 -18.58
CA GLU A 129 -3.80 -5.24 -17.77
C GLU A 129 -4.09 -3.98 -18.59
N GLY A 130 -4.13 -4.07 -19.92
CA GLY A 130 -4.49 -2.95 -20.79
C GLY A 130 -6.01 -2.76 -20.88
N TYR A 131 -6.41 -1.53 -21.24
CA TYR A 131 -7.81 -1.13 -21.30
C TYR A 131 -8.02 0.05 -22.25
N LYS A 132 -9.28 0.24 -22.66
CA LYS A 132 -9.78 1.44 -23.32
C LYS A 132 -10.88 2.08 -22.51
N ILE A 133 -10.95 3.41 -22.52
CA ILE A 133 -12.06 4.20 -22.00
C ILE A 133 -12.59 5.06 -23.10
N ASN A 134 -13.86 4.96 -23.40
CA ASN A 134 -14.60 5.87 -24.27
C ASN A 134 -15.66 6.60 -23.44
N THR A 135 -15.52 7.91 -23.29
CA THR A 135 -16.47 8.77 -22.59
C THR A 135 -17.12 9.72 -23.58
N THR A 136 -18.44 9.69 -23.64
CA THR A 136 -19.30 10.59 -24.43
C THR A 136 -20.27 11.31 -23.51
N VAL A 137 -21.03 12.27 -24.01
CA VAL A 137 -22.11 12.92 -23.22
C VAL A 137 -23.20 11.94 -22.77
N ASP A 138 -23.33 10.79 -23.44
CA ASP A 138 -24.34 9.77 -23.19
C ASP A 138 -23.88 8.69 -22.18
N GLY A 139 -22.60 8.68 -21.78
CA GLY A 139 -22.07 7.70 -20.83
C GLY A 139 -20.60 7.39 -21.00
N LEU A 140 -20.12 6.43 -20.20
CA LEU A 140 -18.75 5.96 -20.19
C LEU A 140 -18.69 4.45 -20.41
N THR A 141 -17.82 4.02 -21.32
CA THR A 141 -17.53 2.59 -21.56
C THR A 141 -16.08 2.29 -21.31
N VAL A 142 -15.83 1.31 -20.45
CA VAL A 142 -14.54 0.64 -20.25
C VAL A 142 -14.56 -0.65 -21.07
N THR A 143 -13.52 -0.88 -21.88
CA THR A 143 -13.30 -2.15 -22.58
C THR A 143 -11.91 -2.67 -22.23
N ALA A 144 -11.80 -3.94 -21.83
CA ALA A 144 -10.54 -4.62 -21.52
C ALA A 144 -10.55 -6.04 -22.08
N ASN A 145 -9.38 -6.66 -22.17
CA ASN A 145 -9.24 -8.05 -22.54
C ASN A 145 -9.40 -8.99 -21.34
N GLN A 146 -9.05 -8.52 -20.15
CA GLN A 146 -9.13 -9.27 -18.89
C GLN A 146 -9.67 -8.40 -17.75
N PRO A 147 -10.26 -8.98 -16.69
CA PRO A 147 -10.77 -8.25 -15.54
C PRO A 147 -9.72 -7.34 -14.85
N ALA A 148 -8.44 -7.75 -14.84
CA ALA A 148 -7.35 -6.92 -14.33
C ALA A 148 -7.23 -5.58 -15.09
N GLY A 149 -7.33 -5.61 -16.43
CA GLY A 149 -7.35 -4.39 -17.25
C GLY A 149 -8.53 -3.48 -16.92
N ALA A 150 -9.73 -4.06 -16.75
CA ALA A 150 -10.90 -3.32 -16.33
C ALA A 150 -10.71 -2.68 -14.95
N PHE A 151 -10.06 -3.37 -14.01
CA PHE A 151 -9.70 -2.81 -12.71
C PHE A 151 -8.73 -1.63 -12.81
N ARG A 152 -7.73 -1.68 -13.73
CA ARG A 152 -6.83 -0.54 -13.99
C ARG A 152 -7.59 0.63 -14.59
N ALA A 153 -8.55 0.37 -15.49
CA ALA A 153 -9.39 1.40 -16.08
C ALA A 153 -10.21 2.18 -15.05
N VAL A 154 -10.83 1.50 -14.08
CA VAL A 154 -11.62 2.19 -13.06
C VAL A 154 -10.79 3.07 -12.13
N GLN A 155 -9.48 2.83 -12.00
CA GLN A 155 -8.58 3.76 -11.32
C GLN A 155 -8.41 5.06 -12.14
N THR A 156 -8.35 4.95 -13.46
CA THR A 156 -8.32 6.13 -14.35
C THR A 156 -9.64 6.88 -14.29
N VAL A 157 -10.79 6.18 -14.30
CA VAL A 157 -12.12 6.81 -14.14
C VAL A 157 -12.19 7.63 -12.84
N ARG A 158 -11.69 7.11 -11.73
CA ARG A 158 -11.62 7.83 -10.45
C ARG A 158 -10.77 9.10 -10.55
N GLN A 159 -9.62 9.04 -11.24
CA GLN A 159 -8.71 10.18 -11.43
C GLN A 159 -9.25 11.22 -12.41
N LEU A 160 -10.18 10.87 -13.30
CA LEU A 160 -10.87 11.79 -14.20
C LEU A 160 -11.95 12.61 -13.50
N LEU A 161 -12.46 12.16 -12.36
CA LEU A 161 -13.44 12.85 -11.54
C LEU A 161 -12.80 13.97 -10.70
N PRO A 162 -13.56 14.95 -10.23
CA PRO A 162 -13.08 15.91 -9.25
C PRO A 162 -12.46 15.21 -8.03
N ALA A 163 -11.35 15.74 -7.50
CA ALA A 163 -10.61 15.12 -6.38
C ALA A 163 -11.47 14.88 -5.12
N ASP A 164 -12.58 15.61 -5.00
CA ASP A 164 -13.57 15.44 -3.94
C ASP A 164 -14.20 14.04 -3.94
N ILE A 165 -14.09 13.27 -5.04
CA ILE A 165 -14.59 11.89 -5.14
C ILE A 165 -13.89 10.93 -4.15
N GLU A 166 -12.66 11.24 -3.74
CA GLU A 166 -11.90 10.44 -2.79
C GLU A 166 -12.28 10.68 -1.31
N LYS A 167 -13.19 11.62 -1.05
CA LYS A 167 -13.72 11.85 0.30
C LYS A 167 -14.62 10.69 0.70
N ARG A 168 -14.58 10.36 1.99
CA ARG A 168 -15.38 9.27 2.58
C ARG A 168 -16.67 9.76 3.22
N GLU A 169 -17.14 10.93 2.83
CA GLU A 169 -18.33 11.60 3.33
C GLU A 169 -19.01 12.33 2.20
N LEU A 170 -20.33 12.55 2.31
CA LEU A 170 -21.12 13.24 1.32
C LEU A 170 -20.56 14.65 1.05
N VAL A 171 -20.38 14.97 -0.22
CA VAL A 171 -19.92 16.29 -0.68
C VAL A 171 -21.03 16.97 -1.46
N GLU A 172 -21.56 18.05 -0.91
CA GLU A 172 -22.63 18.81 -1.57
C GLU A 172 -22.06 19.86 -2.54
N GLY A 173 -22.80 20.13 -3.60
CA GLY A 173 -22.51 21.24 -4.54
C GLY A 173 -21.41 20.95 -5.56
N VAL A 174 -20.92 19.70 -5.66
CA VAL A 174 -19.97 19.25 -6.68
C VAL A 174 -20.71 18.64 -7.86
N SER A 175 -20.35 19.03 -9.08
CA SER A 175 -20.73 18.33 -10.30
C SER A 175 -19.74 17.18 -10.54
N TRP A 176 -20.23 15.94 -10.60
CA TRP A 176 -19.40 14.76 -10.80
C TRP A 176 -19.14 14.52 -12.30
N ASP A 177 -18.42 15.49 -12.90
CA ASP A 177 -18.15 15.54 -14.33
C ASP A 177 -16.90 14.73 -14.68
N ILE A 178 -17.02 13.89 -15.71
CA ILE A 178 -15.90 13.20 -16.37
C ILE A 178 -15.75 13.82 -17.77
N PRO A 179 -14.58 14.32 -18.16
CA PRO A 179 -14.36 14.84 -19.51
C PRO A 179 -14.63 13.75 -20.57
N CYS A 180 -15.31 14.11 -21.65
CA CYS A 180 -15.43 13.21 -22.80
C CYS A 180 -14.05 12.94 -23.39
N SER A 181 -13.72 11.65 -23.52
CA SER A 181 -12.35 11.22 -23.84
C SER A 181 -12.31 9.86 -24.53
N ASN A 182 -11.26 9.65 -25.30
CA ASN A 182 -10.80 8.35 -25.75
C ASN A 182 -9.44 8.09 -25.10
N ILE A 183 -9.32 7.03 -24.33
CA ILE A 183 -8.08 6.63 -23.66
C ILE A 183 -7.78 5.19 -24.06
N ASP A 184 -6.54 4.95 -24.52
CA ASP A 184 -5.99 3.62 -24.75
C ASP A 184 -4.72 3.49 -23.93
N ASP A 185 -4.71 2.54 -22.99
CA ASP A 185 -3.62 2.40 -22.01
C ASP A 185 -3.28 0.95 -21.74
N LYS A 186 -2.00 0.69 -21.57
CA LYS A 186 -1.46 -0.58 -21.11
C LYS A 186 -0.14 -0.36 -20.40
N PRO A 187 0.23 -1.22 -19.44
CA PRO A 187 1.49 -1.05 -18.74
C PRO A 187 2.69 -1.28 -19.66
N GLU A 188 3.70 -0.41 -19.56
CA GLU A 188 5.00 -0.60 -20.21
C GLU A 188 5.81 -1.72 -19.54
N TYR A 189 5.66 -1.88 -18.21
CA TYR A 189 6.37 -2.88 -17.43
C TYR A 189 5.38 -3.84 -16.77
N GLU A 190 5.64 -5.14 -16.94
CA GLU A 190 4.84 -6.21 -16.32
C GLU A 190 4.92 -6.18 -14.80
N TYR A 191 6.11 -5.93 -14.22
CA TYR A 191 6.34 -5.83 -12.79
C TYR A 191 6.33 -4.37 -12.33
N ARG A 192 5.31 -3.98 -11.56
CA ARG A 192 5.16 -2.63 -10.97
C ARG A 192 4.96 -2.78 -9.48
N GLY A 193 6.07 -2.97 -8.77
CA GLY A 193 6.09 -3.35 -7.37
C GLY A 193 6.37 -2.20 -6.41
N SER A 194 5.95 -2.41 -5.17
CA SER A 194 6.39 -1.65 -4.01
C SER A 194 6.85 -2.62 -2.93
N HIS A 195 7.80 -2.19 -2.11
CA HIS A 195 8.32 -2.94 -0.97
C HIS A 195 7.81 -2.31 0.34
N LEU A 196 7.36 -3.14 1.28
CA LEU A 196 6.96 -2.71 2.62
C LEU A 196 7.70 -3.54 3.67
N ASP A 197 8.52 -2.87 4.47
CA ASP A 197 9.21 -3.46 5.62
C ASP A 197 8.29 -3.42 6.86
N VAL A 198 7.76 -4.57 7.24
CA VAL A 198 6.92 -4.73 8.44
C VAL A 198 7.70 -5.27 9.64
N THR A 199 9.01 -5.50 9.48
CA THR A 199 9.86 -6.06 10.53
C THR A 199 10.44 -4.97 11.42
N ARG A 200 11.08 -3.93 10.83
CA ARG A 200 11.62 -2.80 11.58
C ARG A 200 10.50 -2.01 12.25
N HIS A 201 9.35 -1.89 11.57
CA HIS A 201 8.11 -1.36 12.13
C HIS A 201 6.96 -2.30 11.78
N PHE A 202 6.21 -2.75 12.78
CA PHE A 202 5.04 -3.56 12.52
C PHE A 202 3.87 -2.68 12.08
N PHE A 203 3.23 -3.09 10.99
CA PHE A 203 1.99 -2.51 10.46
C PHE A 203 0.85 -3.51 10.62
N SER A 204 -0.29 -3.05 11.11
CA SER A 204 -1.48 -3.89 11.25
C SER A 204 -2.02 -4.37 9.89
N VAL A 205 -2.88 -5.38 9.89
CA VAL A 205 -3.59 -5.84 8.69
C VAL A 205 -4.29 -4.67 7.99
N GLU A 206 -4.94 -3.80 8.75
CA GLU A 206 -5.64 -2.63 8.21
C GLU A 206 -4.67 -1.59 7.59
N ASP A 207 -3.46 -1.45 8.14
CA ASP A 207 -2.46 -0.56 7.56
C ASP A 207 -1.94 -1.12 6.23
N VAL A 208 -1.70 -2.45 6.17
CA VAL A 208 -1.28 -3.13 4.93
C VAL A 208 -2.38 -3.04 3.87
N LYS A 209 -3.65 -3.23 4.22
CA LYS A 209 -4.78 -3.06 3.29
C LYS A 209 -4.88 -1.63 2.76
N ARG A 210 -4.67 -0.61 3.60
CA ARG A 210 -4.59 0.78 3.13
C ARG A 210 -3.43 1.02 2.18
N TYR A 211 -2.30 0.37 2.42
CA TYR A 211 -1.15 0.43 1.52
C TYR A 211 -1.47 -0.20 0.17
N ILE A 212 -2.13 -1.37 0.17
CA ILE A 212 -2.64 -2.05 -1.03
C ILE A 212 -3.63 -1.16 -1.80
N ASP A 213 -4.57 -0.48 -1.12
CA ASP A 213 -5.50 0.45 -1.76
C ASP A 213 -4.77 1.61 -2.47
N ASN A 214 -3.71 2.15 -1.85
CA ASN A 214 -2.88 3.18 -2.48
C ASN A 214 -2.12 2.64 -3.69
N MET A 215 -1.56 1.44 -3.61
CA MET A 215 -0.91 0.78 -4.75
C MET A 215 -1.89 0.57 -5.91
N ALA A 216 -3.11 0.11 -5.61
CA ALA A 216 -4.17 -0.11 -6.59
C ALA A 216 -4.49 1.18 -7.36
N GLN A 217 -4.62 2.31 -6.66
CA GLN A 217 -4.92 3.63 -7.25
C GLN A 217 -3.89 4.05 -8.30
N TYR A 218 -2.62 3.67 -8.11
CA TYR A 218 -1.52 3.94 -9.03
C TYR A 218 -1.18 2.76 -9.95
N LYS A 219 -2.08 1.79 -10.08
CA LYS A 219 -1.98 0.63 -10.99
C LYS A 219 -0.76 -0.26 -10.75
N MET A 220 -0.23 -0.27 -9.52
CA MET A 220 0.82 -1.21 -9.11
C MET A 220 0.23 -2.61 -8.93
N ASN A 221 1.05 -3.66 -9.14
CA ASN A 221 0.54 -5.04 -9.17
C ASN A 221 1.36 -6.04 -8.35
N LYS A 222 2.43 -5.62 -7.67
CA LYS A 222 3.25 -6.48 -6.81
C LYS A 222 3.54 -5.77 -5.49
N LEU A 223 3.20 -6.40 -4.35
CA LEU A 223 3.62 -5.97 -3.02
C LEU A 223 4.64 -6.94 -2.47
N HIS A 224 5.89 -6.51 -2.42
CA HIS A 224 6.98 -7.23 -1.78
C HIS A 224 6.93 -6.94 -0.28
N LEU A 225 6.58 -7.95 0.52
CA LEU A 225 6.35 -7.82 1.95
C LEU A 225 7.49 -8.49 2.73
N HIS A 226 8.31 -7.68 3.40
CA HIS A 226 9.47 -8.12 4.17
C HIS A 226 9.02 -8.57 5.57
N LEU A 227 9.00 -9.91 5.80
CA LEU A 227 8.34 -10.54 6.94
C LEU A 227 9.27 -11.01 8.04
N SER A 228 10.59 -11.08 7.80
CA SER A 228 11.56 -11.47 8.81
C SER A 228 12.85 -10.67 8.72
N ASP A 229 13.38 -10.28 9.89
CA ASP A 229 14.68 -9.61 10.04
C ASP A 229 15.17 -9.73 11.49
N ASP A 230 16.24 -9.02 11.83
CA ASP A 230 16.81 -8.98 13.19
C ASP A 230 15.81 -8.45 14.22
N GLN A 231 14.94 -7.52 13.82
CA GLN A 231 13.97 -6.84 14.69
C GLN A 231 12.66 -7.59 14.85
N GLY A 232 12.38 -8.58 13.99
CA GLY A 232 11.13 -9.28 14.09
C GLY A 232 10.93 -10.41 13.11
N TRP A 233 10.14 -11.40 13.55
CA TRP A 233 9.56 -12.43 12.71
C TRP A 233 8.05 -12.23 12.67
N ARG A 234 7.48 -11.87 11.50
CA ARG A 234 6.12 -11.32 11.45
C ARG A 234 5.03 -12.28 10.96
N LEU A 235 5.37 -13.50 10.56
CA LEU A 235 4.39 -14.49 10.15
C LEU A 235 4.38 -15.69 11.10
N GLU A 236 3.19 -16.15 11.48
CA GLU A 236 2.99 -17.36 12.28
C GLU A 236 3.48 -18.59 11.53
N ILE A 237 4.39 -19.36 12.15
CA ILE A 237 4.83 -20.69 11.72
C ILE A 237 4.38 -21.69 12.78
N LYS A 238 3.64 -22.71 12.37
CA LYS A 238 3.03 -23.73 13.25
C LYS A 238 3.89 -24.97 13.34
N GLY A 239 3.66 -25.75 14.40
CA GLY A 239 4.31 -27.05 14.62
C GLY A 239 5.57 -27.00 15.46
N SER A 240 6.38 -28.04 15.39
CA SER A 240 7.60 -28.17 16.18
C SER A 240 8.71 -28.86 15.39
N MET A 241 9.96 -28.42 15.60
CA MET A 241 11.15 -29.04 15.03
C MET A 241 12.22 -29.24 16.13
N TYR A 242 12.88 -30.37 16.11
CA TYR A 242 13.96 -30.70 17.05
C TYR A 242 13.60 -30.54 18.55
N GLY A 243 12.32 -30.75 18.88
CA GLY A 243 11.81 -30.60 20.25
C GLY A 243 11.49 -29.15 20.64
N GLU A 244 11.57 -28.23 19.73
CA GLU A 244 11.20 -26.83 19.95
C GLU A 244 9.93 -26.46 19.17
N ASP A 245 9.05 -25.72 19.84
CA ASP A 245 7.82 -25.18 19.25
C ASP A 245 8.15 -23.98 18.35
N LEU A 246 7.75 -24.04 17.09
CA LEU A 246 7.98 -22.97 16.10
C LEU A 246 7.18 -21.70 16.43
N SER A 247 6.14 -21.78 17.24
CA SER A 247 5.42 -20.59 17.74
C SER A 247 6.31 -19.63 18.52
N LYS A 248 7.51 -20.04 18.95
CA LYS A 248 8.51 -19.14 19.53
C LYS A 248 8.95 -18.03 18.56
N LEU A 249 8.93 -18.26 17.25
CA LEU A 249 9.17 -17.23 16.25
C LEU A 249 8.25 -16.03 16.45
N ASN A 250 7.04 -16.27 16.94
CA ASN A 250 6.04 -15.24 17.19
C ASN A 250 6.00 -14.82 18.66
N THR A 251 6.09 -15.76 19.61
CA THR A 251 6.02 -15.43 21.05
C THR A 251 7.30 -14.79 21.59
N ILE A 252 8.43 -14.97 20.92
CA ILE A 252 9.71 -14.33 21.21
C ILE A 252 10.11 -13.42 20.04
N GLY A 253 10.19 -13.98 18.83
CA GLY A 253 10.72 -13.29 17.65
C GLY A 253 9.90 -12.09 17.17
N ALA A 254 8.62 -11.97 17.54
CA ALA A 254 7.77 -10.84 17.16
C ALA A 254 7.56 -9.79 18.26
N GLN A 255 8.28 -9.88 19.39
CA GLN A 255 8.02 -9.03 20.56
C GLN A 255 8.61 -7.63 20.47
N THR A 256 9.44 -7.37 19.46
CA THR A 256 10.13 -6.08 19.30
C THR A 256 9.84 -5.44 17.93
N SER A 257 10.18 -4.20 17.83
CA SER A 257 10.30 -3.38 16.62
C SER A 257 11.42 -2.39 16.86
N THR A 258 11.95 -1.77 15.82
CA THR A 258 12.85 -0.63 16.00
C THR A 258 12.09 0.45 16.76
N SER A 259 12.52 0.74 17.98
CA SER A 259 11.78 1.54 18.93
C SER A 259 11.90 3.03 18.60
N ILE A 260 11.08 3.49 17.67
CA ILE A 260 10.85 4.91 17.47
C ILE A 260 9.37 5.18 17.78
N ASN A 261 9.10 6.02 18.80
CA ASN A 261 7.77 6.54 19.14
C ASN A 261 6.72 5.52 19.61
N GLY A 262 7.10 4.44 20.29
CA GLY A 262 6.15 3.52 20.93
C GLY A 262 5.33 2.68 19.95
N ILE A 263 5.84 2.44 18.74
CA ILE A 263 5.24 1.52 17.77
C ILE A 263 5.22 0.13 18.40
N LYS A 264 4.04 -0.50 18.40
CA LYS A 264 3.85 -1.82 18.98
C LYS A 264 4.51 -2.87 18.11
N ALA A 265 5.14 -3.85 18.73
CA ALA A 265 5.48 -5.10 18.10
C ALA A 265 4.22 -5.87 17.71
N GLY A 266 4.32 -6.78 16.77
CA GLY A 266 3.19 -7.60 16.33
C GLY A 266 3.60 -8.64 15.29
N GLN A 267 2.62 -9.39 14.88
CA GLN A 267 2.75 -10.45 13.88
C GLN A 267 1.44 -10.64 13.16
N TYR A 268 1.47 -11.37 12.06
CA TYR A 268 0.29 -11.88 11.38
C TYR A 268 0.12 -13.37 11.71
N THR A 269 -1.07 -13.78 12.08
CA THR A 269 -1.48 -15.18 12.01
C THR A 269 -1.52 -15.63 10.55
N GLN A 270 -1.49 -16.94 10.31
CA GLN A 270 -1.65 -17.44 8.93
C GLN A 270 -2.99 -17.03 8.33
N GLU A 271 -4.04 -16.93 9.13
CA GLU A 271 -5.36 -16.47 8.66
C GLU A 271 -5.38 -14.99 8.31
N GLU A 272 -4.76 -14.14 9.13
CA GLU A 272 -4.59 -12.71 8.80
C GLU A 272 -3.72 -12.50 7.56
N PHE A 273 -2.71 -13.33 7.36
CA PHE A 273 -1.90 -13.26 6.14
C PHE A 273 -2.70 -13.69 4.90
N LYS A 274 -3.50 -14.75 4.98
CA LYS A 274 -4.44 -15.14 3.91
C LYS A 274 -5.43 -14.02 3.60
N GLU A 275 -5.91 -13.31 4.63
CA GLU A 275 -6.79 -12.15 4.46
C GLU A 275 -6.10 -11.02 3.69
N ILE A 276 -4.82 -10.73 3.98
CA ILE A 276 -4.02 -9.76 3.20
C ILE A 276 -3.88 -10.22 1.75
N VAL A 277 -3.54 -11.50 1.53
CA VAL A 277 -3.38 -12.08 0.19
C VAL A 277 -4.67 -12.00 -0.62
N ALA A 278 -5.80 -12.39 -0.05
CA ALA A 278 -7.10 -12.32 -0.70
C ALA A 278 -7.48 -10.85 -1.02
N TYR A 279 -7.31 -9.94 -0.06
CA TYR A 279 -7.59 -8.51 -0.25
C TYR A 279 -6.77 -7.88 -1.38
N ALA A 280 -5.50 -8.30 -1.52
CA ALA A 280 -4.64 -7.88 -2.62
C ALA A 280 -5.08 -8.49 -3.95
N ALA A 281 -5.45 -9.78 -3.96
CA ALA A 281 -5.92 -10.49 -5.14
C ALA A 281 -7.18 -9.86 -5.74
N ASP A 282 -8.15 -9.43 -4.91
CA ASP A 282 -9.36 -8.69 -5.34
C ASP A 282 -9.02 -7.35 -6.04
N ARG A 283 -7.77 -6.89 -5.93
CA ARG A 283 -7.23 -5.68 -6.57
C ARG A 283 -6.18 -5.98 -7.63
N TYR A 284 -6.05 -7.25 -8.00
CA TYR A 284 -5.05 -7.72 -8.97
C TYR A 284 -3.62 -7.31 -8.56
N ILE A 285 -3.33 -7.43 -7.26
CA ILE A 285 -2.00 -7.23 -6.66
C ILE A 285 -1.54 -8.54 -6.04
N GLU A 286 -0.39 -9.03 -6.49
CA GLU A 286 0.26 -10.21 -5.93
C GLU A 286 1.12 -9.85 -4.73
N ILE A 287 0.97 -10.59 -3.62
CA ILE A 287 1.85 -10.48 -2.45
C ILE A 287 3.06 -11.37 -2.66
N ILE A 288 4.25 -10.79 -2.57
CA ILE A 288 5.53 -11.52 -2.62
C ILE A 288 6.08 -11.56 -1.19
N PRO A 289 5.93 -12.70 -0.47
CA PRO A 289 6.43 -12.83 0.89
C PRO A 289 7.94 -13.03 0.90
N GLU A 290 8.67 -12.18 1.61
CA GLU A 290 10.10 -12.32 1.80
C GLU A 290 10.44 -12.73 3.23
N PHE A 291 11.30 -13.74 3.35
CA PHE A 291 11.97 -14.14 4.59
C PHE A 291 13.47 -14.01 4.38
N ASP A 292 14.07 -13.02 5.03
CA ASP A 292 15.50 -12.72 4.87
C ASP A 292 16.34 -13.77 5.61
N MET A 293 17.12 -14.52 4.84
CA MET A 293 17.95 -15.63 5.30
C MET A 293 19.16 -15.80 4.38
N PRO A 294 20.34 -16.24 4.85
CA PRO A 294 20.66 -16.62 6.24
C PRO A 294 21.04 -15.44 7.14
N GLY A 295 21.29 -14.26 6.59
CA GLY A 295 21.54 -13.02 7.33
C GLY A 295 20.22 -12.40 7.82
N HIS A 296 20.32 -11.29 8.57
CA HIS A 296 19.14 -10.58 9.09
C HIS A 296 18.17 -11.49 9.86
N SER A 297 18.71 -12.42 10.66
CA SER A 297 17.97 -13.56 11.20
C SER A 297 17.94 -13.60 12.74
N TRP A 298 18.34 -12.51 13.41
CA TRP A 298 18.45 -12.47 14.88
C TRP A 298 17.15 -12.84 15.59
N ALA A 299 16.00 -12.39 15.09
CA ALA A 299 14.71 -12.73 15.67
C ALA A 299 14.46 -14.25 15.68
N ALA A 300 14.82 -14.97 14.62
CA ALA A 300 14.72 -16.42 14.55
C ALA A 300 15.78 -17.12 15.45
N LEU A 301 17.02 -16.61 15.47
CA LEU A 301 18.11 -17.16 16.26
C LEU A 301 17.85 -17.09 17.78
N VAL A 302 17.25 -16.01 18.28
CA VAL A 302 16.86 -15.91 19.70
C VAL A 302 15.64 -16.74 20.04
N SER A 303 14.84 -17.09 19.03
CA SER A 303 13.62 -17.89 19.21
C SER A 303 13.87 -19.39 19.21
N LEU A 304 14.79 -19.89 18.36
CA LEU A 304 15.01 -21.30 18.09
C LEU A 304 16.48 -21.68 18.28
N ASN A 305 16.74 -22.44 19.35
CA ASN A 305 18.10 -22.81 19.73
C ASN A 305 18.82 -23.67 18.68
N PHE A 306 18.10 -24.52 17.96
CA PHE A 306 18.69 -25.43 16.98
C PHE A 306 19.26 -24.72 15.74
N LEU A 307 18.94 -23.46 15.51
CA LEU A 307 19.49 -22.63 14.41
C LEU A 307 20.90 -22.08 14.73
N ASN A 308 21.34 -22.22 15.98
CA ASN A 308 22.61 -21.70 16.46
C ASN A 308 23.70 -22.77 16.51
N SER A 309 24.96 -22.36 16.36
CA SER A 309 26.13 -23.25 16.45
C SER A 309 26.77 -23.29 17.85
N THR A 310 26.28 -22.50 18.79
CA THR A 310 26.81 -22.40 20.14
C THR A 310 26.37 -23.59 21.01
N GLU A 311 27.18 -23.96 22.02
CA GLU A 311 26.87 -25.09 22.92
C GLU A 311 25.58 -24.88 23.74
N ASP A 312 25.26 -23.63 24.07
CA ASP A 312 24.04 -23.26 24.80
C ASP A 312 22.83 -23.01 23.88
N GLY A 313 23.00 -23.20 22.56
CA GLY A 313 21.93 -22.99 21.56
C GLY A 313 21.49 -21.55 21.40
N LYS A 314 22.27 -20.57 21.86
CA LYS A 314 21.94 -19.17 21.73
C LYS A 314 22.82 -18.48 20.67
N PRO A 315 22.35 -17.39 20.05
CA PRO A 315 23.16 -16.66 19.09
C PRO A 315 24.43 -16.09 19.74
N HIS A 316 25.51 -16.05 18.98
CA HIS A 316 26.75 -15.42 19.41
C HIS A 316 26.56 -13.89 19.42
N SER A 317 26.24 -13.35 20.59
CA SER A 317 25.65 -12.03 20.73
C SER A 317 26.63 -10.85 20.67
N GLY A 318 27.92 -11.11 20.86
CA GLY A 318 28.86 -9.98 21.06
C GLY A 318 28.36 -9.06 22.19
N ASN A 319 27.85 -7.90 21.82
CA ASN A 319 27.33 -6.89 22.76
C ASN A 319 25.79 -6.84 22.81
N TYR A 320 25.06 -7.73 22.10
CA TYR A 320 23.62 -7.72 22.04
C TYR A 320 22.98 -8.68 23.06
N ASP A 321 21.75 -8.38 23.47
CA ASP A 321 20.96 -9.24 24.35
C ASP A 321 20.43 -10.45 23.56
N ASN A 322 20.96 -11.64 23.82
CA ASN A 322 20.61 -12.87 23.12
C ASN A 322 19.34 -13.55 23.66
N THR A 323 18.52 -12.86 24.42
CA THR A 323 17.24 -13.33 24.94
C THR A 323 16.02 -12.72 24.25
N LYS A 324 16.22 -11.73 23.42
CA LYS A 324 15.16 -11.01 22.68
C LYS A 324 15.62 -10.58 21.29
N PRO A 325 14.70 -10.28 20.36
CA PRO A 325 15.03 -9.67 19.07
C PRO A 325 15.75 -8.33 19.22
N TYR A 326 16.39 -7.88 18.16
CA TYR A 326 17.13 -6.65 18.12
C TYR A 326 16.20 -5.43 18.02
N GLU A 327 16.54 -4.34 18.68
CA GLU A 327 15.72 -3.11 18.70
C GLU A 327 16.43 -1.92 18.03
N GLY A 328 17.65 -2.12 17.55
CA GLY A 328 18.47 -1.07 16.93
C GLY A 328 18.40 -1.07 15.42
N ILE A 329 19.38 -0.37 14.83
CA ILE A 329 19.52 -0.19 13.37
C ILE A 329 20.84 -0.74 12.80
N ASP A 330 21.71 -1.33 13.64
CA ASP A 330 22.94 -1.97 13.16
C ASP A 330 22.60 -3.21 12.34
N VAL A 331 23.44 -3.56 11.38
CA VAL A 331 23.28 -4.69 10.48
C VAL A 331 24.53 -5.53 10.38
N GLY A 332 24.43 -6.75 9.85
CA GLY A 332 25.56 -7.59 9.51
C GLY A 332 26.17 -8.38 10.68
N PHE A 333 25.42 -8.56 11.77
CA PHE A 333 25.89 -9.27 12.97
C PHE A 333 25.20 -10.63 13.18
N SER A 334 24.13 -10.95 12.44
CA SER A 334 23.36 -12.17 12.57
C SER A 334 23.43 -13.01 11.31
N THR A 335 23.51 -14.32 11.47
CA THR A 335 23.38 -15.30 10.37
C THR A 335 23.08 -16.68 10.95
N PHE A 336 22.27 -17.46 10.23
CA PHE A 336 22.08 -18.89 10.50
C PHE A 336 23.40 -19.65 10.33
N GLU A 337 23.58 -20.75 11.07
CA GLU A 337 24.69 -21.68 10.87
C GLU A 337 24.47 -22.47 9.55
N CYS A 338 25.09 -22.00 8.48
CA CYS A 338 24.91 -22.55 7.14
C CYS A 338 25.50 -23.96 6.95
N ARG A 339 26.30 -24.49 7.88
CA ARG A 339 26.82 -25.88 7.86
C ARG A 339 25.92 -26.85 8.60
N ASN A 340 24.83 -26.36 9.22
CA ASN A 340 23.89 -27.17 9.97
C ASN A 340 22.70 -27.55 9.08
N GLU A 341 22.51 -28.86 8.81
CA GLU A 341 21.38 -29.36 8.01
C GLU A 341 20.02 -28.94 8.57
N LYS A 342 19.90 -28.76 9.89
CA LYS A 342 18.67 -28.28 10.54
C LYS A 342 18.23 -26.90 10.05
N THR A 343 19.18 -26.06 9.63
CA THR A 343 18.89 -24.77 9.03
C THR A 343 18.12 -24.91 7.72
N TYR A 344 18.54 -25.84 6.87
CA TYR A 344 17.88 -26.07 5.58
C TYR A 344 16.50 -26.74 5.76
N GLU A 345 16.37 -27.66 6.69
CA GLU A 345 15.08 -28.27 7.03
C GLU A 345 14.10 -27.23 7.61
N PHE A 346 14.60 -26.27 8.39
CA PHE A 346 13.81 -25.16 8.88
C PHE A 346 13.35 -24.24 7.74
N ILE A 347 14.24 -23.90 6.83
CA ILE A 347 13.92 -23.09 5.64
C ILE A 347 12.84 -23.79 4.80
N ASP A 348 12.99 -25.09 4.57
CA ASP A 348 12.02 -25.90 3.82
C ASP A 348 10.64 -25.89 4.50
N GLU A 349 10.58 -26.06 5.82
CA GLU A 349 9.33 -26.03 6.57
C GLU A 349 8.65 -24.65 6.54
N VAL A 350 9.43 -23.57 6.65
CA VAL A 350 8.88 -22.19 6.50
C VAL A 350 8.25 -22.02 5.13
N PHE A 351 8.98 -22.31 4.06
CA PHE A 351 8.46 -22.15 2.70
C PHE A 351 7.30 -23.10 2.39
N ARG A 352 7.31 -24.32 2.95
CA ARG A 352 6.18 -25.25 2.81
C ARG A 352 4.90 -24.63 3.39
N GLN A 353 4.96 -24.04 4.58
CA GLN A 353 3.78 -23.39 5.19
C GLN A 353 3.37 -22.12 4.45
N VAL A 354 4.34 -21.33 3.98
CA VAL A 354 4.05 -20.12 3.20
C VAL A 354 3.36 -20.46 1.89
N ALA A 355 3.82 -21.49 1.19
CA ALA A 355 3.21 -21.94 -0.07
C ALA A 355 1.75 -22.42 0.09
N GLU A 356 1.35 -22.87 1.30
CA GLU A 356 -0.03 -23.24 1.59
C GLU A 356 -0.97 -22.03 1.78
N ILE A 357 -0.42 -20.86 2.06
CA ILE A 357 -1.18 -19.65 2.39
C ILE A 357 -0.98 -18.49 1.42
N SER A 358 -0.04 -18.63 0.48
CA SER A 358 0.24 -17.63 -0.55
C SER A 358 0.37 -18.32 -1.93
N PRO A 359 -0.47 -17.97 -2.91
CA PRO A 359 -0.40 -18.52 -4.27
C PRO A 359 0.65 -17.83 -5.14
N SER A 360 1.52 -17.00 -4.57
CA SER A 360 2.52 -16.24 -5.32
C SER A 360 3.45 -17.18 -6.12
N LYS A 361 3.91 -16.68 -7.27
CA LYS A 361 4.95 -17.34 -8.08
C LYS A 361 6.36 -17.13 -7.51
N TYR A 362 6.54 -16.14 -6.65
CA TYR A 362 7.82 -15.67 -6.14
C TYR A 362 7.98 -15.98 -4.66
#